data_0a06040e1811faf3057bc241d35ecd2c
#
_entry.id   0a06040e1811faf3057bc241d35ecd2c
#
_cell.length_a   1.000
_cell.length_b   1.000
_cell.length_c   1.000
_cell.angle_alpha   90.00
_cell.angle_beta   90.00
_cell.angle_gamma   90.00
#
_symmetry.space_group_name_H-M   'P 1'
#
loop_
_entity.id
_entity.type
_entity.pdbx_description
1 polymer ?
#
loop_
_entity_poly.entity_id
_entity_poly.type
_entity_poly.pdbx_seq_one_letter_code
_entity_poly.pdbx_strand_id
1 'polypeptide(L)'
;MIEGRLIEEEREADPAPDPLHQPTLFEWAGGYPALLGLTRIFYSRYVPEDPLLGPLFAKMSPDHPERVAAWLSEVVGGPPLYSQRYGGYQRMVSEHVGKQITPEQRARWASYMLRSAEDAGLPSDAEFRAAFVAYIEWGSRIAMENSTAGATPPPNMPVPKWWWVCNATPGSRPSAKAVDEPVAAGAAPALPGADETVQFDDHIRPLFRRMDRNSMLFAFDLWKEADVVSHRQQILARLHAGTMPCDGAWPDEKIALFERWAVGRS
;
A
#
# COMPACT_ATOMS: atom_id res chain seq x y z
N MET A 1 15.83 -48.89 -35.64
CA MET A 1 15.88 -47.44 -35.88
C MET A 1 14.52 -46.88 -35.53
N ILE A 2 14.39 -46.27 -34.36
CA ILE A 2 13.21 -45.55 -33.93
C ILE A 2 13.70 -44.14 -33.64
N GLU A 3 13.35 -43.20 -34.53
CA GLU A 3 13.63 -41.78 -34.37
C GLU A 3 12.78 -41.21 -33.23
N GLY A 4 13.45 -40.77 -32.17
CA GLY A 4 12.86 -40.01 -31.10
C GLY A 4 12.60 -38.57 -31.56
N ARG A 5 11.33 -38.23 -31.74
CA ARG A 5 10.88 -36.86 -31.96
C ARG A 5 10.90 -36.12 -30.61
N LEU A 6 11.85 -35.23 -30.45
CA LEU A 6 11.83 -34.24 -29.37
C LEU A 6 10.65 -33.32 -29.61
N ILE A 7 9.69 -33.32 -28.69
CA ILE A 7 8.62 -32.33 -28.63
C ILE A 7 9.28 -31.12 -27.97
N GLU A 8 9.57 -30.08 -28.75
CA GLU A 8 9.82 -28.73 -28.19
C GLU A 8 8.50 -28.23 -27.62
N GLU A 9 8.41 -28.20 -26.30
CA GLU A 9 7.38 -27.42 -25.60
C GLU A 9 7.60 -25.94 -25.97
N GLU A 10 6.72 -25.42 -26.83
CA GLU A 10 6.60 -23.98 -27.06
C GLU A 10 6.26 -23.33 -25.69
N ARG A 11 7.25 -22.69 -25.09
CA ARG A 11 7.00 -21.76 -23.99
C ARG A 11 6.09 -20.66 -24.54
N GLU A 12 4.84 -20.69 -24.10
CA GLU A 12 3.90 -19.59 -24.31
C GLU A 12 4.58 -18.30 -23.78
N ALA A 13 4.85 -17.37 -24.68
CA ALA A 13 5.47 -16.10 -24.31
C ALA A 13 4.55 -15.38 -23.34
N ASP A 14 5.08 -14.96 -22.20
CA ASP A 14 4.36 -14.13 -21.24
C ASP A 14 3.69 -12.97 -21.99
N PRO A 15 2.39 -12.69 -21.74
CA PRO A 15 1.69 -11.61 -22.40
C PRO A 15 2.44 -10.29 -22.13
N ALA A 16 2.62 -9.49 -23.18
CA ALA A 16 3.26 -8.18 -23.06
C ALA A 16 2.61 -7.37 -21.93
N PRO A 17 3.38 -6.70 -21.08
CA PRO A 17 2.84 -5.94 -19.94
C PRO A 17 1.83 -4.91 -20.44
N ASP A 18 0.65 -4.88 -19.80
CA ASP A 18 -0.37 -3.86 -20.04
C ASP A 18 0.25 -2.46 -19.83
N PRO A 19 0.33 -1.61 -20.85
CA PRO A 19 0.93 -0.27 -20.74
C PRO A 19 0.19 0.64 -19.73
N LEU A 20 -0.99 0.25 -19.27
CA LEU A 20 -1.78 0.95 -18.25
C LEU A 20 -1.63 0.32 -16.85
N HIS A 21 -0.93 -0.80 -16.72
CA HIS A 21 -0.71 -1.45 -15.44
C HIS A 21 0.34 -0.70 -14.62
N GLN A 22 -0.10 -0.04 -13.56
CA GLN A 22 0.81 0.52 -12.57
C GLN A 22 1.31 -0.62 -11.66
N PRO A 23 2.62 -0.93 -11.65
CA PRO A 23 3.13 -2.00 -10.82
C PRO A 23 2.86 -1.75 -9.35
N THR A 24 2.61 -2.80 -8.59
CA THR A 24 2.57 -2.75 -7.13
C THR A 24 3.96 -2.45 -6.58
N LEU A 25 4.05 -2.00 -5.32
CA LEU A 25 5.35 -1.90 -4.65
C LEU A 25 6.05 -3.27 -4.55
N PHE A 26 5.27 -4.36 -4.47
CA PHE A 26 5.78 -5.73 -4.47
C PHE A 26 6.50 -6.08 -5.77
N GLU A 27 5.85 -5.83 -6.91
CA GLU A 27 6.43 -6.08 -8.23
C GLU A 27 7.66 -5.22 -8.46
N TRP A 28 7.57 -3.94 -8.09
CA TRP A 28 8.68 -2.99 -8.23
C TRP A 28 9.88 -3.36 -7.35
N ALA A 29 9.65 -3.86 -6.14
CA ALA A 29 10.70 -4.32 -5.22
C ALA A 29 11.47 -5.55 -5.73
N GLY A 30 10.97 -6.26 -6.74
CA GLY A 30 11.52 -7.54 -7.21
C GLY A 30 10.87 -8.77 -6.57
N GLY A 31 9.67 -8.61 -6.01
CA GLY A 31 8.85 -9.70 -5.50
C GLY A 31 9.33 -10.30 -4.18
N TYR A 32 8.80 -11.48 -3.87
CA TYR A 32 9.14 -12.20 -2.63
C TYR A 32 10.64 -12.47 -2.44
N PRO A 33 11.44 -12.87 -3.47
CA PRO A 33 12.87 -13.11 -3.31
C PRO A 33 13.64 -11.88 -2.80
N ALA A 34 13.33 -10.69 -3.29
CA ALA A 34 13.97 -9.45 -2.87
C ALA A 34 13.63 -9.10 -1.41
N LEU A 35 12.34 -9.21 -1.04
CA LEU A 35 11.89 -8.97 0.33
C LEU A 35 12.43 -10.03 1.31
N LEU A 36 12.62 -11.27 0.87
CA LEU A 36 13.28 -12.30 1.67
C LEU A 36 14.77 -12.01 1.85
N GLY A 37 15.45 -11.51 0.82
CA GLY A 37 16.83 -11.04 0.90
C GLY A 37 17.00 -9.96 1.97
N LEU A 38 16.13 -8.96 1.94
CA LEU A 38 16.07 -7.89 2.94
C LEU A 38 15.94 -8.45 4.36
N THR A 39 14.94 -9.29 4.62
CA THR A 39 14.68 -9.80 5.97
C THR A 39 15.80 -10.72 6.45
N ARG A 40 16.40 -11.51 5.59
CA ARG A 40 17.56 -12.34 5.92
C ARG A 40 18.76 -11.49 6.33
N ILE A 41 19.08 -10.42 5.59
CA ILE A 41 20.16 -9.48 5.97
C ILE A 41 19.85 -8.84 7.33
N PHE A 42 18.62 -8.38 7.53
CA PHE A 42 18.19 -7.77 8.78
C PHE A 42 18.41 -8.71 9.98
N TYR A 43 17.88 -9.93 9.92
CA TYR A 43 17.93 -10.87 11.05
C TYR A 43 19.26 -11.60 11.21
N SER A 44 20.10 -11.69 10.17
CA SER A 44 21.39 -12.37 10.28
C SER A 44 22.56 -11.42 10.57
N ARG A 45 22.46 -10.16 10.15
CA ARG A 45 23.57 -9.21 10.26
C ARG A 45 23.33 -8.11 11.29
N TYR A 46 22.16 -7.44 11.23
CA TYR A 46 21.91 -6.26 12.07
C TYR A 46 21.39 -6.61 13.46
N VAL A 47 20.44 -7.53 13.55
CA VAL A 47 19.82 -7.88 14.84
C VAL A 47 20.79 -8.52 15.82
N PRO A 48 21.62 -9.51 15.45
CA PRO A 48 22.50 -10.19 16.43
C PRO A 48 23.56 -9.28 17.04
N GLU A 49 24.02 -8.29 16.30
CA GLU A 49 25.07 -7.36 16.72
C GLU A 49 24.53 -6.17 17.54
N ASP A 50 23.21 -5.99 17.59
CA ASP A 50 22.60 -4.85 18.28
C ASP A 50 22.19 -5.20 19.72
N PRO A 51 22.69 -4.48 20.72
CA PRO A 51 22.41 -4.78 22.13
C PRO A 51 20.95 -4.51 22.54
N LEU A 52 20.20 -3.69 21.78
CA LEU A 52 18.78 -3.40 22.05
C LEU A 52 17.85 -4.39 21.36
N LEU A 53 18.19 -4.81 20.14
CA LEU A 53 17.34 -5.70 19.35
C LEU A 53 17.68 -7.17 19.56
N GLY A 54 18.94 -7.53 19.71
CA GLY A 54 19.36 -8.92 19.89
C GLY A 54 18.55 -9.68 20.95
N PRO A 55 18.35 -9.15 22.16
CA PRO A 55 17.54 -9.79 23.19
C PRO A 55 16.07 -10.02 22.80
N LEU A 56 15.46 -9.12 22.01
CA LEU A 56 14.07 -9.25 21.56
C LEU A 56 13.87 -10.44 20.62
N PHE A 57 14.89 -10.75 19.83
CA PHE A 57 14.83 -11.79 18.79
C PHE A 57 15.62 -13.06 19.16
N ALA A 58 16.20 -13.14 20.37
CA ALA A 58 17.01 -14.27 20.81
C ALA A 58 16.29 -15.63 20.78
N LYS A 59 14.94 -15.62 20.86
CA LYS A 59 14.09 -16.81 20.84
C LYS A 59 13.21 -16.86 19.59
N MET A 60 13.55 -16.10 18.52
CA MET A 60 12.78 -16.16 17.27
C MET A 60 12.88 -17.55 16.63
N SER A 61 11.81 -17.97 15.95
CA SER A 61 11.83 -19.21 15.17
C SER A 61 12.77 -19.09 13.96
N PRO A 62 13.36 -20.21 13.49
CA PRO A 62 14.26 -20.19 12.33
C PRO A 62 13.61 -19.61 11.05
N ASP A 63 12.28 -19.75 10.90
CA ASP A 63 11.51 -19.25 9.77
C ASP A 63 11.02 -17.80 9.96
N HIS A 64 11.50 -17.10 10.97
CA HIS A 64 11.05 -15.72 11.25
C HIS A 64 11.34 -14.75 10.10
N PRO A 65 12.50 -14.77 9.43
CA PRO A 65 12.74 -13.95 8.25
C PRO A 65 11.73 -14.21 7.14
N GLU A 66 11.38 -15.46 6.89
CA GLU A 66 10.38 -15.88 5.89
C GLU A 66 8.98 -15.36 6.24
N ARG A 67 8.60 -15.38 7.52
CA ARG A 67 7.31 -14.84 8.00
C ARG A 67 7.24 -13.34 7.76
N VAL A 68 8.30 -12.60 8.09
CA VAL A 68 8.32 -11.14 7.90
C VAL A 68 8.35 -10.79 6.42
N ALA A 69 9.09 -11.55 5.59
CA ALA A 69 9.07 -11.39 4.15
C ALA A 69 7.68 -11.63 3.55
N ALA A 70 6.96 -12.67 4.02
CA ALA A 70 5.60 -12.96 3.59
C ALA A 70 4.62 -11.84 3.99
N TRP A 71 4.76 -11.29 5.21
CA TRP A 71 3.99 -10.14 5.67
C TRP A 71 4.24 -8.90 4.80
N LEU A 72 5.50 -8.51 4.62
CA LEU A 72 5.87 -7.37 3.78
C LEU A 72 5.33 -7.55 2.36
N SER A 73 5.49 -8.74 1.77
CA SER A 73 4.97 -9.05 0.43
C SER A 73 3.47 -8.78 0.32
N GLU A 74 2.69 -9.29 1.26
CA GLU A 74 1.24 -9.13 1.26
C GLU A 74 0.83 -7.67 1.45
N VAL A 75 1.51 -6.94 2.34
CA VAL A 75 1.24 -5.53 2.61
C VAL A 75 1.49 -4.65 1.39
N VAL A 76 2.62 -4.86 0.70
CA VAL A 76 3.02 -4.00 -0.43
C VAL A 76 2.40 -4.41 -1.77
N GLY A 77 1.32 -5.18 -1.75
CA GLY A 77 0.50 -5.48 -2.92
C GLY A 77 0.81 -6.82 -3.61
N GLY A 78 1.60 -7.67 -2.97
CA GLY A 78 1.84 -9.04 -3.42
C GLY A 78 0.75 -10.03 -2.99
N PRO A 79 0.95 -11.33 -3.27
CA PRO A 79 0.01 -12.38 -2.94
C PRO A 79 -0.17 -12.53 -1.42
N PRO A 80 -1.31 -13.07 -0.94
CA PRO A 80 -1.67 -13.16 0.48
C PRO A 80 -0.90 -14.27 1.22
N LEU A 81 0.40 -14.28 1.11
CA LEU A 81 1.28 -15.34 1.64
C LEU A 81 1.23 -15.45 3.16
N TYR A 82 1.20 -14.31 3.85
CA TYR A 82 1.15 -14.32 5.32
C TYR A 82 -0.22 -14.78 5.82
N SER A 83 -1.29 -14.28 5.22
CA SER A 83 -2.65 -14.70 5.55
C SER A 83 -2.86 -16.19 5.35
N GLN A 84 -2.38 -16.74 4.25
CA GLN A 84 -2.55 -18.16 3.92
C GLN A 84 -1.72 -19.10 4.80
N ARG A 85 -0.49 -18.69 5.16
CA ARG A 85 0.46 -19.58 5.85
C ARG A 85 0.54 -19.37 7.35
N TYR A 86 0.29 -18.15 7.81
CA TYR A 86 0.58 -17.77 9.20
C TYR A 86 -0.62 -17.18 9.96
N GLY A 87 -1.80 -17.03 9.34
CA GLY A 87 -3.02 -16.62 10.02
C GLY A 87 -3.35 -15.13 10.00
N GLY A 88 -2.74 -14.36 9.08
CA GLY A 88 -3.12 -12.99 8.76
C GLY A 88 -2.89 -11.96 9.87
N TYR A 89 -3.66 -10.85 9.80
CA TYR A 89 -3.49 -9.70 10.70
C TYR A 89 -3.56 -10.07 12.18
N GLN A 90 -4.54 -10.87 12.57
CA GLN A 90 -4.73 -11.27 13.97
C GLN A 90 -3.49 -11.97 14.55
N ARG A 91 -2.85 -12.82 13.75
CA ARG A 91 -1.63 -13.50 14.15
C ARG A 91 -0.47 -12.50 14.29
N MET A 92 -0.30 -11.60 13.34
CA MET A 92 0.73 -10.56 13.40
C MET A 92 0.61 -9.73 14.68
N VAL A 93 -0.59 -9.28 15.01
CA VAL A 93 -0.85 -8.49 16.22
C VAL A 93 -0.56 -9.30 17.48
N SER A 94 -1.02 -10.56 17.57
CA SER A 94 -0.83 -11.41 18.75
C SER A 94 0.66 -11.64 19.06
N GLU A 95 1.52 -11.63 18.06
CA GLU A 95 2.98 -11.76 18.26
C GLU A 95 3.62 -10.52 18.91
N HIS A 96 2.93 -9.38 18.89
CA HIS A 96 3.42 -8.13 19.48
C HIS A 96 2.85 -7.85 20.88
N VAL A 97 1.64 -8.32 21.18
CA VAL A 97 0.96 -8.05 22.46
C VAL A 97 1.85 -8.42 23.65
N GLY A 98 2.01 -7.46 24.58
CA GLY A 98 2.78 -7.64 25.82
C GLY A 98 4.30 -7.61 25.68
N LYS A 99 4.83 -7.40 24.48
CA LYS A 99 6.30 -7.31 24.26
C LYS A 99 6.91 -6.01 24.77
N GLN A 100 6.10 -4.98 25.04
CA GLN A 100 6.53 -3.68 25.59
C GLN A 100 7.68 -3.05 24.80
N ILE A 101 7.53 -3.01 23.47
CA ILE A 101 8.54 -2.42 22.58
C ILE A 101 8.72 -0.93 22.93
N THR A 102 9.94 -0.53 23.23
CA THR A 102 10.25 0.87 23.55
C THR A 102 10.37 1.72 22.29
N PRO A 103 10.17 3.05 22.37
CA PRO A 103 10.41 3.96 21.25
C PRO A 103 11.83 3.83 20.66
N GLU A 104 12.80 3.58 21.48
CA GLU A 104 14.20 3.42 21.06
C GLU A 104 14.41 2.12 20.28
N GLN A 105 13.85 1.01 20.77
CA GLN A 105 13.87 -0.28 20.05
C GLN A 105 13.16 -0.16 18.71
N ARG A 106 11.98 0.48 18.67
CA ARG A 106 11.26 0.73 17.43
C ARG A 106 12.10 1.55 16.43
N ALA A 107 12.68 2.66 16.88
CA ALA A 107 13.48 3.52 16.01
C ALA A 107 14.70 2.78 15.44
N ARG A 108 15.37 1.97 16.27
CA ARG A 108 16.49 1.15 15.88
C ARG A 108 16.09 0.09 14.86
N TRP A 109 14.98 -0.60 15.09
CA TRP A 109 14.41 -1.58 14.18
C TRP A 109 14.11 -0.96 12.83
N ALA A 110 13.40 0.18 12.80
CA ALA A 110 13.05 0.88 11.56
C ALA A 110 14.32 1.30 10.79
N SER A 111 15.29 1.89 11.46
CA SER A 111 16.57 2.29 10.85
C SER A 111 17.29 1.10 10.19
N TYR A 112 17.39 -0.02 10.88
CA TYR A 112 18.07 -1.20 10.33
C TYR A 112 17.28 -1.87 9.22
N MET A 113 15.94 -1.84 9.27
CA MET A 113 15.11 -2.35 8.18
C MET A 113 15.36 -1.56 6.89
N LEU A 114 15.47 -0.23 6.98
CA LEU A 114 15.77 0.62 5.83
C LEU A 114 17.19 0.38 5.28
N ARG A 115 18.18 0.23 6.16
CA ARG A 115 19.56 -0.13 5.75
C ARG A 115 19.63 -1.51 5.11
N SER A 116 18.90 -2.48 5.67
CA SER A 116 18.81 -3.82 5.07
C SER A 116 18.18 -3.82 3.68
N ALA A 117 17.26 -2.90 3.43
CA ALA A 117 16.68 -2.72 2.09
C ALA A 117 17.73 -2.23 1.08
N GLU A 118 18.63 -1.33 1.49
CA GLU A 118 19.76 -0.87 0.68
C GLU A 118 20.76 -2.00 0.43
N ASP A 119 21.17 -2.71 1.48
CA ASP A 119 22.11 -3.82 1.38
C ASP A 119 21.58 -5.00 0.56
N ALA A 120 20.26 -5.20 0.55
CA ALA A 120 19.59 -6.21 -0.27
C ALA A 120 19.39 -5.77 -1.74
N GLY A 121 19.77 -4.53 -2.09
CA GLY A 121 19.61 -4.00 -3.43
C GLY A 121 18.16 -3.71 -3.84
N LEU A 122 17.27 -3.40 -2.87
CA LEU A 122 15.93 -2.94 -3.21
C LEU A 122 16.01 -1.60 -3.98
N PRO A 123 14.98 -1.25 -4.78
CA PRO A 123 15.00 -0.03 -5.58
C PRO A 123 15.36 1.22 -4.78
N SER A 124 16.21 2.06 -5.35
CA SER A 124 16.74 3.29 -4.72
C SER A 124 16.06 4.56 -5.23
N ASP A 125 15.11 4.43 -6.16
CA ASP A 125 14.35 5.56 -6.66
C ASP A 125 13.54 6.23 -5.54
N ALA A 126 13.30 7.53 -5.69
CA ALA A 126 12.69 8.35 -4.65
C ALA A 126 11.26 7.91 -4.34
N GLU A 127 10.52 7.46 -5.34
CA GLU A 127 9.12 7.06 -5.24
C GLU A 127 8.97 5.77 -4.41
N PHE A 128 9.77 4.75 -4.73
CA PHE A 128 9.78 3.51 -3.96
C PHE A 128 10.27 3.76 -2.53
N ARG A 129 11.38 4.49 -2.37
CA ARG A 129 11.93 4.79 -1.04
C ARG A 129 10.94 5.55 -0.18
N ALA A 130 10.24 6.55 -0.71
CA ALA A 130 9.21 7.29 0.02
C ALA A 130 8.08 6.36 0.51
N ALA A 131 7.57 5.50 -0.36
CA ALA A 131 6.51 4.57 -0.01
C ALA A 131 6.97 3.53 1.04
N PHE A 132 8.16 2.96 0.86
CA PHE A 132 8.70 1.96 1.76
C PHE A 132 9.01 2.54 3.14
N VAL A 133 9.66 3.72 3.21
CA VAL A 133 9.94 4.43 4.47
C VAL A 133 8.64 4.75 5.20
N ALA A 134 7.63 5.27 4.50
CA ALA A 134 6.34 5.58 5.10
C ALA A 134 5.66 4.34 5.70
N TYR A 135 5.73 3.19 5.02
CA TYR A 135 5.21 1.94 5.57
C TYR A 135 5.98 1.49 6.81
N ILE A 136 7.32 1.48 6.77
CA ILE A 136 8.16 1.05 7.90
C ILE A 136 7.91 1.93 9.13
N GLU A 137 7.76 3.24 8.94
CA GLU A 137 7.45 4.18 10.02
C GLU A 137 6.05 3.90 10.60
N TRP A 138 5.03 3.78 9.76
CA TRP A 138 3.66 3.51 10.19
C TRP A 138 3.54 2.14 10.86
N GLY A 139 4.01 1.08 10.21
CA GLY A 139 3.87 -0.30 10.70
C GLY A 139 4.59 -0.54 12.02
N SER A 140 5.79 0.04 12.17
CA SER A 140 6.54 -0.09 13.42
C SER A 140 5.90 0.66 14.59
N ARG A 141 5.21 1.80 14.35
CA ARG A 141 4.42 2.49 15.38
C ARG A 141 3.23 1.68 15.83
N ILE A 142 2.46 1.13 14.89
CA ILE A 142 1.34 0.24 15.21
C ILE A 142 1.81 -0.99 16.00
N ALA A 143 2.93 -1.60 15.61
CA ALA A 143 3.51 -2.73 16.35
C ALA A 143 3.89 -2.33 17.79
N MET A 144 4.48 -1.16 17.99
CA MET A 144 4.83 -0.63 19.31
C MET A 144 3.57 -0.38 20.15
N GLU A 145 2.55 0.28 19.60
CA GLU A 145 1.27 0.54 20.29
C GLU A 145 0.61 -0.77 20.72
N ASN A 146 0.53 -1.75 19.82
CA ASN A 146 -0.02 -3.07 20.09
C ASN A 146 0.82 -3.91 21.08
N SER A 147 2.07 -3.52 21.35
CA SER A 147 2.96 -4.22 22.25
C SER A 147 2.78 -3.82 23.72
N THR A 148 2.01 -2.79 24.01
CA THR A 148 1.78 -2.31 25.39
C THR A 148 1.04 -3.36 26.22
N ALA A 149 1.27 -3.36 27.54
CA ALA A 149 0.56 -4.24 28.44
C ALA A 149 -0.96 -3.93 28.41
N GLY A 150 -1.76 -4.97 28.19
CA GLY A 150 -3.23 -4.83 28.13
C GLY A 150 -3.75 -4.27 26.80
N ALA A 151 -2.92 -4.13 25.77
CA ALA A 151 -3.38 -3.75 24.46
C ALA A 151 -4.44 -4.74 23.94
N THR A 152 -5.55 -4.21 23.46
CA THR A 152 -6.67 -4.96 22.87
C THR A 152 -6.91 -4.50 21.43
N PRO A 153 -6.03 -4.91 20.49
CA PRO A 153 -6.21 -4.52 19.10
C PRO A 153 -7.55 -5.02 18.54
N PRO A 154 -8.19 -4.28 17.63
CA PRO A 154 -9.45 -4.71 17.04
C PRO A 154 -9.34 -6.09 16.41
N PRO A 155 -10.29 -7.02 16.67
CA PRO A 155 -10.29 -8.33 16.05
C PRO A 155 -10.66 -8.24 14.56
N ASN A 156 -10.25 -9.25 13.79
CA ASN A 156 -10.67 -9.44 12.39
C ASN A 156 -10.31 -8.28 11.43
N MET A 157 -9.29 -7.52 11.73
CA MET A 157 -8.78 -6.52 10.78
C MET A 157 -8.13 -7.22 9.58
N PRO A 158 -8.31 -6.71 8.36
CA PRO A 158 -7.57 -7.21 7.20
C PRO A 158 -6.10 -6.82 7.29
N VAL A 159 -5.24 -7.58 6.60
CA VAL A 159 -3.85 -7.16 6.40
C VAL A 159 -3.85 -5.82 5.66
N PRO A 160 -3.15 -4.79 6.17
CA PRO A 160 -3.12 -3.49 5.52
C PRO A 160 -2.52 -3.61 4.11
N LYS A 161 -3.05 -2.81 3.20
CA LYS A 161 -2.52 -2.72 1.83
C LYS A 161 -1.85 -1.38 1.65
N TRP A 162 -0.56 -1.41 1.36
CA TRP A 162 0.25 -0.21 1.16
C TRP A 162 0.52 0.02 -0.32
N TRP A 163 0.50 1.27 -0.73
CA TRP A 163 0.63 1.68 -2.11
C TRP A 163 1.62 2.85 -2.25
N TRP A 164 1.83 3.30 -3.47
CA TRP A 164 2.63 4.47 -3.74
C TRP A 164 2.08 5.70 -3.00
N VAL A 165 2.97 6.45 -2.33
CA VAL A 165 2.58 7.64 -1.54
C VAL A 165 2.42 8.89 -2.39
N CYS A 166 2.78 8.83 -3.67
CA CYS A 166 2.61 9.92 -4.65
C CYS A 166 2.01 9.36 -5.94
N ASN A 167 1.46 10.23 -6.78
CA ASN A 167 0.89 9.85 -8.08
C ASN A 167 1.95 9.51 -9.14
N ALA A 168 3.24 9.65 -8.81
CA ALA A 168 4.33 9.30 -9.69
C ALA A 168 4.85 7.91 -9.33
N THR A 169 4.88 7.00 -10.29
CA THR A 169 5.69 5.79 -10.26
C THR A 169 7.05 6.09 -10.88
N PRO A 170 8.10 5.33 -10.53
CA PRO A 170 9.38 5.41 -11.22
C PRO A 170 9.20 5.30 -12.73
N GLY A 171 9.83 6.18 -13.49
CA GLY A 171 9.67 6.27 -14.94
C GLY A 171 8.49 7.12 -15.42
N SER A 172 7.57 7.54 -14.54
CA SER A 172 6.47 8.46 -14.90
C SER A 172 6.82 9.94 -14.71
N ARG A 173 8.06 10.26 -14.29
CA ARG A 173 8.50 11.66 -14.19
C ARG A 173 8.52 12.30 -15.58
N PRO A 174 7.90 13.48 -15.75
CA PRO A 174 8.12 14.28 -16.94
C PRO A 174 9.64 14.52 -17.06
N SER A 175 10.20 14.25 -18.24
CA SER A 175 11.60 14.59 -18.51
C SER A 175 11.83 16.05 -18.13
N ALA A 176 12.95 16.37 -17.48
CA ALA A 176 13.32 17.75 -17.11
C ALA A 176 13.35 18.73 -18.31
N LYS A 177 13.26 18.21 -19.54
CA LYS A 177 13.09 19.00 -20.77
C LYS A 177 11.64 19.40 -21.06
N ALA A 178 10.65 18.87 -20.34
CA ALA A 178 9.22 19.19 -20.54
C ALA A 178 8.72 20.34 -19.63
N VAL A 179 9.63 21.05 -18.94
CA VAL A 179 9.27 22.16 -18.03
C VAL A 179 8.97 23.45 -18.80
N ASP A 180 9.24 23.52 -20.11
CA ASP A 180 8.99 24.70 -20.94
C ASP A 180 7.72 24.66 -21.81
N GLU A 181 6.97 23.55 -21.78
CA GLU A 181 5.61 23.59 -22.30
C GLU A 181 4.64 23.65 -21.12
N PRO A 182 3.74 24.66 -21.06
CA PRO A 182 2.64 24.62 -20.13
C PRO A 182 1.89 23.33 -20.43
N VAL A 183 1.96 22.36 -19.50
CA VAL A 183 1.03 21.22 -19.51
C VAL A 183 -0.34 21.86 -19.58
N ALA A 184 -0.99 21.78 -20.74
CA ALA A 184 -2.39 22.12 -20.86
C ALA A 184 -3.05 21.30 -19.76
N ALA A 185 -3.43 21.97 -18.68
CA ALA A 185 -4.26 21.40 -17.66
C ALA A 185 -5.43 20.82 -18.43
N GLY A 186 -5.49 19.49 -18.51
CA GLY A 186 -6.66 18.81 -19.03
C GLY A 186 -7.80 19.45 -18.27
N ALA A 187 -8.67 20.18 -18.99
CA ALA A 187 -9.71 20.98 -18.37
C ALA A 187 -10.38 20.09 -17.34
N ALA A 188 -10.34 20.49 -16.08
CA ALA A 188 -11.14 19.83 -15.05
C ALA A 188 -12.54 19.68 -15.67
N PRO A 189 -13.17 18.50 -15.64
CA PRO A 189 -14.47 18.34 -16.25
C PRO A 189 -15.35 19.47 -15.78
N ALA A 190 -15.93 20.23 -16.71
CA ALA A 190 -16.73 21.39 -16.37
C ALA A 190 -17.82 20.91 -15.41
N LEU A 191 -17.91 21.55 -14.24
CA LEU A 191 -18.92 21.18 -13.26
C LEU A 191 -20.30 21.36 -13.92
N PRO A 192 -21.22 20.38 -13.80
CA PRO A 192 -22.55 20.48 -14.41
C PRO A 192 -23.29 21.71 -13.86
N GLY A 193 -24.00 22.41 -14.73
CA GLY A 193 -24.81 23.58 -14.38
C GLY A 193 -25.79 23.29 -13.22
N ALA A 194 -26.30 24.33 -12.56
CA ALA A 194 -27.18 24.18 -11.39
C ALA A 194 -28.43 23.32 -11.68
N ASP A 195 -28.97 23.41 -12.89
CA ASP A 195 -30.19 22.71 -13.33
C ASP A 195 -29.87 21.36 -14.03
N GLU A 196 -28.59 20.99 -14.17
CA GLU A 196 -28.19 19.78 -14.85
C GLU A 196 -28.22 18.58 -13.90
N THR A 197 -28.78 17.46 -14.41
CA THR A 197 -28.80 16.21 -13.60
C THR A 197 -27.40 15.65 -13.42
N VAL A 198 -26.99 15.48 -12.17
CA VAL A 198 -25.66 14.92 -11.84
C VAL A 198 -25.66 13.41 -12.05
N GLN A 199 -24.83 12.93 -12.97
CA GLN A 199 -24.62 11.52 -13.28
C GLN A 199 -23.39 10.98 -12.55
N PHE A 200 -23.42 9.71 -12.13
CA PHE A 200 -22.31 9.13 -11.40
C PHE A 200 -21.02 9.04 -12.23
N ASP A 201 -21.12 8.40 -13.40
CA ASP A 201 -19.96 8.12 -14.24
C ASP A 201 -19.29 9.37 -14.81
N ASP A 202 -20.09 10.38 -15.15
CA ASP A 202 -19.62 11.60 -15.80
C ASP A 202 -19.15 12.66 -14.82
N HIS A 203 -19.78 12.75 -13.64
CA HIS A 203 -19.59 13.88 -12.73
C HIS A 203 -19.02 13.49 -11.37
N ILE A 204 -19.35 12.31 -10.82
CA ILE A 204 -18.96 11.90 -9.47
C ILE A 204 -17.73 10.99 -9.48
N ARG A 205 -17.75 9.93 -10.31
CA ARG A 205 -16.62 9.01 -10.41
C ARG A 205 -15.29 9.72 -10.73
N PRO A 206 -15.24 10.72 -11.65
CA PRO A 206 -14.00 11.45 -11.93
C PRO A 206 -13.46 12.30 -10.77
N LEU A 207 -14.28 12.61 -9.77
CA LEU A 207 -13.81 13.31 -8.55
C LEU A 207 -12.90 12.43 -7.70
N PHE A 208 -13.11 11.11 -7.74
CA PHE A 208 -12.29 10.14 -7.03
C PHE A 208 -11.14 9.67 -7.91
N ARG A 209 -9.93 10.04 -7.51
CA ARG A 209 -8.71 9.63 -8.20
C ARG A 209 -8.48 8.13 -8.00
N ARG A 210 -7.68 7.53 -8.86
CA ARG A 210 -7.28 6.13 -8.74
C ARG A 210 -6.68 5.81 -7.37
N MET A 211 -5.91 6.74 -6.79
CA MET A 211 -5.33 6.59 -5.47
C MET A 211 -6.40 6.52 -4.38
N ASP A 212 -7.40 7.40 -4.44
CA ASP A 212 -8.51 7.41 -3.48
C ASP A 212 -9.27 6.08 -3.53
N ARG A 213 -9.58 5.60 -4.76
CA ARG A 213 -10.19 4.30 -4.97
C ARG A 213 -9.36 3.17 -4.36
N ASN A 214 -8.07 3.09 -4.69
CA ASN A 214 -7.19 2.02 -4.23
C ASN A 214 -7.08 2.01 -2.70
N SER A 215 -7.06 3.19 -2.07
CA SER A 215 -7.02 3.33 -0.61
C SER A 215 -8.32 2.86 0.07
N MET A 216 -9.43 2.81 -0.66
CA MET A 216 -10.75 2.43 -0.13
C MET A 216 -11.22 1.03 -0.54
N LEU A 217 -10.57 0.36 -1.50
CA LEU A 217 -10.96 -0.96 -2.01
C LEU A 217 -11.04 -2.05 -0.94
N PHE A 218 -10.38 -1.88 0.19
CA PHE A 218 -10.50 -2.80 1.33
C PHE A 218 -11.88 -2.73 2.02
N ALA A 219 -12.59 -1.60 1.87
CA ALA A 219 -13.90 -1.36 2.46
C ALA A 219 -15.01 -1.36 1.40
N PHE A 220 -14.84 -0.60 0.31
CA PHE A 220 -15.77 -0.48 -0.81
C PHE A 220 -15.08 0.21 -2.00
N ASP A 221 -15.68 0.08 -3.20
CA ASP A 221 -15.11 0.63 -4.43
C ASP A 221 -15.71 2.00 -4.76
N LEU A 222 -14.90 3.07 -4.66
CA LEU A 222 -15.30 4.44 -4.99
C LEU A 222 -15.68 4.66 -6.47
N TRP A 223 -15.42 3.71 -7.35
CA TRP A 223 -15.81 3.77 -8.77
C TRP A 223 -17.06 2.93 -9.09
N LYS A 224 -17.67 2.31 -8.08
CA LYS A 224 -18.95 1.63 -8.19
C LYS A 224 -20.03 2.46 -7.53
N GLU A 225 -21.03 2.88 -8.34
CA GLU A 225 -22.12 3.72 -7.87
C GLU A 225 -22.85 3.12 -6.64
N ALA A 226 -23.18 1.84 -6.69
CA ALA A 226 -23.89 1.16 -5.59
C ALA A 226 -23.12 1.22 -4.27
N ASP A 227 -21.80 1.07 -4.33
CA ASP A 227 -20.93 1.13 -3.16
C ASP A 227 -20.89 2.55 -2.59
N VAL A 228 -20.76 3.56 -3.48
CA VAL A 228 -20.73 4.98 -3.08
C VAL A 228 -22.08 5.43 -2.51
N VAL A 229 -23.21 4.98 -3.11
CA VAL A 229 -24.55 5.23 -2.58
C VAL A 229 -24.70 4.67 -1.16
N SER A 230 -24.24 3.44 -0.93
CA SER A 230 -24.32 2.78 0.38
C SER A 230 -23.52 3.50 1.48
N HIS A 231 -22.43 4.17 1.10
CA HIS A 231 -21.51 4.84 2.03
C HIS A 231 -21.57 6.37 1.95
N ARG A 232 -22.51 6.95 1.21
CA ARG A 232 -22.57 8.40 0.91
C ARG A 232 -22.52 9.32 2.11
N GLN A 233 -23.20 8.94 3.21
CA GLN A 233 -23.20 9.77 4.44
C GLN A 233 -21.83 9.78 5.12
N GLN A 234 -21.15 8.63 5.14
CA GLN A 234 -19.81 8.54 5.73
C GLN A 234 -18.79 9.28 4.86
N ILE A 235 -18.92 9.20 3.53
CA ILE A 235 -18.07 9.95 2.60
C ILE A 235 -18.27 11.46 2.84
N LEU A 236 -19.52 11.95 2.85
CA LEU A 236 -19.82 13.36 3.10
C LEU A 236 -19.26 13.85 4.44
N ALA A 237 -19.46 13.11 5.51
CA ALA A 237 -18.95 13.48 6.82
C ALA A 237 -17.41 13.64 6.81
N ARG A 238 -16.69 12.79 6.09
CA ARG A 238 -15.24 12.88 5.96
C ARG A 238 -14.77 13.99 5.02
N LEU A 239 -15.51 14.27 3.95
CA LEU A 239 -15.24 15.40 3.05
C LEU A 239 -15.38 16.73 3.79
N HIS A 240 -16.47 16.92 4.55
CA HIS A 240 -16.67 18.13 5.38
C HIS A 240 -15.64 18.27 6.49
N ALA A 241 -15.22 17.16 7.10
CA ALA A 241 -14.16 17.16 8.11
C ALA A 241 -12.76 17.43 7.53
N GLY A 242 -12.62 17.48 6.18
CA GLY A 242 -11.31 17.61 5.50
C GLY A 242 -10.38 16.42 5.71
N THR A 243 -10.92 15.27 6.14
CA THR A 243 -10.15 14.04 6.39
C THR A 243 -10.13 13.07 5.21
N MET A 244 -10.79 13.44 4.11
CA MET A 244 -10.84 12.71 2.85
C MET A 244 -10.82 13.70 1.68
N PRO A 245 -9.94 13.53 0.68
CA PRO A 245 -8.80 12.59 0.66
C PRO A 245 -7.71 12.94 1.68
N CYS A 246 -6.83 12.00 1.98
CA CYS A 246 -5.79 12.16 3.01
C CYS A 246 -4.69 13.19 2.68
N ASP A 247 -4.57 13.60 1.42
CA ASP A 247 -3.55 14.51 0.89
C ASP A 247 -4.06 15.95 0.64
N GLY A 248 -5.30 16.26 1.05
CA GLY A 248 -5.87 17.61 0.98
C GLY A 248 -7.38 17.60 0.88
N ALA A 249 -8.04 18.55 1.55
CA ALA A 249 -9.49 18.70 1.50
C ALA A 249 -9.96 19.03 0.07
N TRP A 250 -11.14 18.53 -0.29
CA TRP A 250 -11.77 18.96 -1.53
C TRP A 250 -12.22 20.43 -1.44
N PRO A 251 -12.15 21.17 -2.56
CA PRO A 251 -12.80 22.46 -2.66
C PRO A 251 -14.32 22.33 -2.43
N ASP A 252 -14.91 23.36 -1.82
CA ASP A 252 -16.34 23.40 -1.47
C ASP A 252 -17.26 23.09 -2.67
N GLU A 253 -16.87 23.52 -3.86
CA GLU A 253 -17.59 23.24 -5.11
C GLU A 253 -17.71 21.75 -5.43
N LYS A 254 -16.66 20.98 -5.17
CA LYS A 254 -16.67 19.52 -5.38
C LYS A 254 -17.51 18.81 -4.30
N ILE A 255 -17.47 19.31 -3.07
CA ILE A 255 -18.30 18.78 -1.98
C ILE A 255 -19.76 19.02 -2.30
N ALA A 256 -20.13 20.26 -2.70
CA ALA A 256 -21.48 20.61 -3.09
C ALA A 256 -22.02 19.79 -4.29
N LEU A 257 -21.14 19.47 -5.26
CA LEU A 257 -21.52 18.59 -6.37
C LEU A 257 -21.84 17.17 -5.89
N PHE A 258 -21.01 16.63 -5.00
CA PHE A 258 -21.24 15.31 -4.41
C PHE A 258 -22.52 15.28 -3.57
N GLU A 259 -22.77 16.31 -2.77
CA GLU A 259 -24.01 16.47 -1.99
C GLU A 259 -25.25 16.48 -2.87
N ARG A 260 -25.24 17.29 -3.96
CA ARG A 260 -26.33 17.37 -4.92
C ARG A 260 -26.63 16.01 -5.54
N TRP A 261 -25.61 15.24 -5.86
CA TRP A 261 -25.80 13.89 -6.37
C TRP A 261 -26.35 12.94 -5.29
N ALA A 262 -25.84 13.03 -4.06
CA ALA A 262 -26.19 12.13 -2.96
C ALA A 262 -27.62 12.29 -2.44
N VAL A 263 -28.19 13.51 -2.48
CA VAL A 263 -29.55 13.82 -2.01
C VAL A 263 -30.62 13.17 -2.88
N GLY A 264 -30.38 13.00 -4.17
CA GLY A 264 -31.35 12.39 -5.09
C GLY A 264 -31.45 10.85 -5.04
N ARG A 265 -30.74 10.18 -4.12
CA ARG A 265 -30.56 8.72 -4.10
C ARG A 265 -30.81 8.16 -2.71
N SER A 266 -32.03 7.73 -2.48
CA SER A 266 -32.50 7.03 -1.26
C SER A 266 -32.40 5.52 -1.43
#